data_a8da1d748e8751016be0181858448424
#
_entry.id   a8da1d748e8751016be0181858448424
#
_cell.length_a   1.000
_cell.length_b   1.000
_cell.length_c   1.000
_cell.angle_alpha   90.00
_cell.angle_beta   90.00
_cell.angle_gamma   90.00
#
_symmetry.space_group_name_H-M   'P 1'
#
loop_
_entity.id
_entity.type
_entity.pdbx_description
1 polymer ?
#
loop_
_entity_poly.entity_id
_entity_poly.type
_entity_poly.pdbx_seq_one_letter_code
_entity_poly.pdbx_strand_id
1 'polypeptide(L)'
;MLTQIYEIQTPEEAEVMIELGVEHIGSVILNADHCLQQALLDTVNTIRDSTSKSSMIPLFVDFEAICKVVDYYRPDILHFSDYFCDSSGILPVCEKHLELQSKVRDKYPELAVMRAIPVAQAGKGRFLPSLEAAKLFEPISDYFLLDTCIVADNSKAHNDQPSGEGFVGITGLPSDWATARSVVQQSRIPVILAGGLSPTNVQSAIHEVLPTGVDSCMQTNARDTNNKPIRFQKCMERTRQFVENARSA
;
A
#
# COMPACT_ATOMS: atom_id res chain seq x y z
N MET A 1 -16.91 4.37 -2.90
CA MET A 1 -15.74 3.44 -2.78
C MET A 1 -14.49 4.29 -2.84
N LEU A 2 -13.61 4.24 -1.83
CA LEU A 2 -12.33 4.94 -1.86
C LEU A 2 -11.40 4.26 -2.88
N THR A 3 -10.74 5.06 -3.73
CA THR A 3 -9.73 4.58 -4.68
C THR A 3 -8.35 5.12 -4.31
N GLN A 4 -7.34 4.26 -4.39
CA GLN A 4 -5.94 4.59 -4.13
C GLN A 4 -5.06 4.13 -5.29
N ILE A 5 -4.11 4.97 -5.70
CA ILE A 5 -3.16 4.66 -6.78
C ILE A 5 -1.75 5.00 -6.30
N TYR A 6 -0.84 4.03 -6.34
CA TYR A 6 0.58 4.22 -5.98
C TYR A 6 1.52 4.39 -7.18
N GLU A 7 2.77 4.74 -6.88
CA GLU A 7 3.83 5.07 -7.86
C GLU A 7 3.55 6.35 -8.66
N ILE A 8 2.97 7.36 -8.02
CA ILE A 8 2.83 8.70 -8.59
C ILE A 8 4.01 9.53 -8.09
N GLN A 9 4.86 10.00 -9.00
CA GLN A 9 6.14 10.61 -8.66
C GLN A 9 6.33 12.01 -9.26
N THR A 10 5.39 12.49 -10.10
CA THR A 10 5.46 13.81 -10.72
C THR A 10 4.16 14.59 -10.53
N PRO A 11 4.22 15.95 -10.55
CA PRO A 11 3.03 16.78 -10.47
C PRO A 11 2.01 16.49 -11.58
N GLU A 12 2.48 16.24 -12.80
CA GLU A 12 1.62 15.97 -13.96
C GLU A 12 0.84 14.66 -13.79
N GLU A 13 1.48 13.62 -13.24
CA GLU A 13 0.77 12.38 -12.90
C GLU A 13 -0.26 12.62 -11.79
N ALA A 14 0.09 13.44 -10.78
CA ALA A 14 -0.82 13.76 -9.68
C ALA A 14 -2.05 14.54 -10.18
N GLU A 15 -1.88 15.52 -11.07
CA GLU A 15 -2.99 16.26 -11.69
C GLU A 15 -3.97 15.32 -12.36
N VAL A 16 -3.48 14.35 -13.16
CA VAL A 16 -4.35 13.36 -13.81
C VAL A 16 -5.07 12.49 -12.79
N MET A 17 -4.41 12.07 -11.69
CA MET A 17 -5.10 11.30 -10.62
C MET A 17 -6.20 12.14 -9.95
N ILE A 18 -5.95 13.42 -9.71
CA ILE A 18 -6.93 14.36 -9.15
C ILE A 18 -8.13 14.53 -10.10
N GLU A 19 -7.88 14.71 -11.39
CA GLU A 19 -8.94 14.81 -12.41
C GLU A 19 -9.79 13.54 -12.50
N LEU A 20 -9.18 12.36 -12.33
CA LEU A 20 -9.89 11.09 -12.25
C LEU A 20 -10.63 10.92 -10.92
N GLY A 21 -10.39 11.81 -9.95
CA GLY A 21 -11.00 11.81 -8.63
C GLY A 21 -10.44 10.72 -7.70
N VAL A 22 -9.20 10.28 -7.89
CA VAL A 22 -8.54 9.34 -6.97
C VAL A 22 -8.42 9.98 -5.59
N GLU A 23 -8.91 9.30 -4.55
CA GLU A 23 -8.96 9.87 -3.20
C GLU A 23 -7.60 9.80 -2.48
N HIS A 24 -6.83 8.72 -2.63
CA HIS A 24 -5.48 8.60 -2.09
C HIS A 24 -4.46 8.45 -3.22
N ILE A 25 -3.54 9.39 -3.30
CA ILE A 25 -2.48 9.41 -4.33
C ILE A 25 -1.15 9.08 -3.64
N GLY A 26 -0.58 7.94 -4.02
CA GLY A 26 0.57 7.36 -3.32
C GLY A 26 1.89 7.54 -4.05
N SER A 27 2.90 7.97 -3.31
CA SER A 27 4.29 8.11 -3.75
C SER A 27 5.21 7.18 -2.97
N VAL A 28 6.34 6.79 -3.56
CA VAL A 28 7.29 5.85 -2.96
C VAL A 28 8.66 6.49 -2.83
N ILE A 29 9.30 6.33 -1.66
CA ILE A 29 10.68 6.74 -1.41
C ILE A 29 11.53 5.49 -1.23
N LEU A 30 12.44 5.26 -2.17
CA LEU A 30 13.20 4.01 -2.24
C LEU A 30 14.38 3.94 -1.28
N ASN A 31 14.98 5.09 -0.92
CA ASN A 31 16.26 5.14 -0.22
C ASN A 31 16.30 6.27 0.80
N ALA A 32 16.76 5.96 2.02
CA ALA A 32 16.90 6.94 3.11
C ALA A 32 17.94 8.04 2.82
N ASP A 33 19.05 7.71 2.13
CA ASP A 33 20.10 8.68 1.82
C ASP A 33 19.68 9.76 0.81
N HIS A 34 18.67 9.44 -0.02
CA HIS A 34 18.12 10.31 -1.05
C HIS A 34 16.62 10.52 -0.85
N CYS A 35 16.17 10.60 0.39
CA CYS A 35 14.74 10.65 0.71
C CYS A 35 14.10 12.02 0.43
N LEU A 36 14.87 13.10 0.27
CA LEU A 36 14.36 14.45 0.02
C LEU A 36 14.57 14.84 -1.46
N GLN A 37 13.49 14.92 -2.22
CA GLN A 37 13.50 15.19 -3.66
C GLN A 37 12.51 16.31 -3.98
N GLN A 38 12.97 17.37 -4.67
CA GLN A 38 12.15 18.53 -4.98
C GLN A 38 10.94 18.15 -5.86
N ALA A 39 11.14 17.35 -6.90
CA ALA A 39 10.04 16.93 -7.78
C ALA A 39 8.93 16.19 -7.01
N LEU A 40 9.31 15.36 -6.04
CA LEU A 40 8.35 14.66 -5.21
C LEU A 40 7.64 15.61 -4.21
N LEU A 41 8.33 16.64 -3.71
CA LEU A 41 7.70 17.69 -2.92
C LEU A 41 6.67 18.48 -3.74
N ASP A 42 7.00 18.81 -4.98
CA ASP A 42 6.07 19.49 -5.91
C ASP A 42 4.84 18.61 -6.17
N THR A 43 5.03 17.29 -6.34
CA THR A 43 3.94 16.31 -6.47
C THR A 43 3.01 16.33 -5.25
N VAL A 44 3.57 16.26 -4.03
CA VAL A 44 2.79 16.30 -2.78
C VAL A 44 2.07 17.63 -2.61
N ASN A 45 2.70 18.75 -3.00
CA ASN A 45 2.06 20.07 -2.97
C ASN A 45 0.86 20.13 -3.95
N THR A 46 1.01 19.62 -5.18
CA THR A 46 -0.09 19.51 -6.14
C THR A 46 -1.28 18.73 -5.56
N ILE A 47 -1.02 17.62 -4.87
CA ILE A 47 -2.08 16.84 -4.21
C ILE A 47 -2.73 17.63 -3.08
N ARG A 48 -1.93 18.32 -2.25
CA ARG A 48 -2.42 19.12 -1.11
C ARG A 48 -3.37 20.25 -1.53
N ASP A 49 -3.18 20.82 -2.71
CA ASP A 49 -4.04 21.87 -3.26
C ASP A 49 -5.37 21.33 -3.83
N SER A 50 -5.65 20.04 -3.62
CA SER A 50 -6.85 19.35 -4.08
C SER A 50 -7.67 18.76 -2.92
N THR A 51 -8.68 17.95 -3.25
CA THR A 51 -9.44 17.16 -2.26
C THR A 51 -8.87 15.76 -2.02
N SER A 52 -7.86 15.37 -2.79
CA SER A 52 -7.17 14.07 -2.62
C SER A 52 -6.20 14.14 -1.45
N LYS A 53 -5.84 12.97 -0.91
CA LYS A 53 -4.83 12.84 0.15
C LYS A 53 -3.55 12.26 -0.40
N SER A 54 -2.43 12.86 -0.01
CA SER A 54 -1.09 12.34 -0.30
C SER A 54 -0.75 11.19 0.65
N SER A 55 -0.32 10.05 0.09
CA SER A 55 0.16 8.90 0.86
C SER A 55 1.60 8.57 0.48
N MET A 56 2.50 8.42 1.47
CA MET A 56 3.91 8.17 1.21
C MET A 56 4.37 6.86 1.83
N ILE A 57 5.05 6.02 1.00
CA ILE A 57 5.69 4.79 1.45
C ILE A 57 7.21 4.99 1.47
N PRO A 58 7.86 5.12 2.63
CA PRO A 58 9.30 4.95 2.75
C PRO A 58 9.65 3.45 2.73
N LEU A 59 10.53 3.02 1.83
CA LEU A 59 11.08 1.67 1.80
C LEU A 59 12.36 1.59 2.66
N PHE A 60 12.25 2.06 3.89
CA PHE A 60 13.27 2.00 4.94
C PHE A 60 12.61 2.16 6.32
N VAL A 61 13.28 1.68 7.36
CA VAL A 61 12.76 1.60 8.74
C VAL A 61 13.55 2.45 9.74
N ASP A 62 14.37 3.39 9.23
CA ASP A 62 15.13 4.33 10.07
C ASP A 62 14.22 5.46 10.55
N PHE A 63 14.09 5.61 11.88
CA PHE A 63 13.19 6.60 12.48
C PHE A 63 13.55 8.04 12.09
N GLU A 64 14.84 8.39 12.10
CA GLU A 64 15.29 9.77 11.81
C GLU A 64 15.07 10.10 10.32
N ALA A 65 15.29 9.13 9.42
CA ALA A 65 14.99 9.32 8.01
C ALA A 65 13.47 9.45 7.75
N ILE A 66 12.65 8.68 8.44
CA ILE A 66 11.18 8.80 8.38
C ILE A 66 10.74 10.17 8.88
N CYS A 67 11.32 10.66 9.99
CA CYS A 67 11.02 12.01 10.49
C CYS A 67 11.39 13.09 9.46
N LYS A 68 12.55 12.98 8.80
CA LYS A 68 12.92 13.92 7.72
C LYS A 68 11.92 13.92 6.58
N VAL A 69 11.39 12.73 6.19
CA VAL A 69 10.36 12.60 5.18
C VAL A 69 9.07 13.31 5.60
N VAL A 70 8.59 13.06 6.82
CA VAL A 70 7.38 13.69 7.33
C VAL A 70 7.53 15.20 7.44
N ASP A 71 8.63 15.68 7.99
CA ASP A 71 8.90 17.11 8.18
C ASP A 71 9.02 17.87 6.85
N TYR A 72 9.62 17.23 5.83
CA TYR A 72 9.85 17.84 4.52
C TYR A 72 8.61 17.82 3.62
N TYR A 73 7.98 16.67 3.48
CA TYR A 73 6.84 16.51 2.56
C TYR A 73 5.50 16.85 3.20
N ARG A 74 5.34 16.65 4.51
CA ARG A 74 4.08 16.81 5.24
C ARG A 74 2.92 16.06 4.56
N PRO A 75 3.06 14.75 4.34
CA PRO A 75 2.01 13.96 3.71
C PRO A 75 0.78 13.86 4.63
N ASP A 76 -0.39 13.57 4.04
CA ASP A 76 -1.60 13.28 4.81
C ASP A 76 -1.53 11.89 5.46
N ILE A 77 -0.88 10.94 4.79
CA ILE A 77 -0.78 9.54 5.22
C ILE A 77 0.67 9.06 5.10
N LEU A 78 1.21 8.49 6.17
CA LEU A 78 2.44 7.71 6.13
C LEU A 78 2.10 6.22 6.11
N HIS A 79 2.64 5.49 5.12
CA HIS A 79 2.31 4.10 4.91
C HIS A 79 3.51 3.19 5.20
N PHE A 80 3.39 2.36 6.22
CA PHE A 80 4.38 1.34 6.57
C PHE A 80 4.09 0.04 5.83
N SER A 81 5.04 -0.45 5.05
CA SER A 81 4.92 -1.68 4.25
C SER A 81 5.95 -2.75 4.59
N ASP A 82 6.63 -2.62 5.74
CA ASP A 82 7.64 -3.58 6.18
C ASP A 82 7.04 -4.96 6.48
N TYR A 83 7.86 -5.98 6.20
CA TYR A 83 7.55 -7.39 6.37
C TYR A 83 7.81 -7.84 7.81
N PHE A 84 6.87 -8.53 8.44
CA PHE A 84 6.98 -8.92 9.85
C PHE A 84 6.28 -10.25 10.20
N CYS A 85 5.81 -10.99 9.21
CA CYS A 85 5.21 -12.30 9.43
C CYS A 85 5.43 -13.23 8.25
N ASP A 86 5.46 -14.53 8.51
CA ASP A 86 5.60 -15.58 7.52
C ASP A 86 4.76 -16.82 7.87
N SER A 87 5.01 -17.93 7.19
CA SER A 87 4.31 -19.19 7.45
C SER A 87 4.60 -19.81 8.81
N SER A 88 5.61 -19.33 9.53
CA SER A 88 5.88 -19.74 10.92
C SER A 88 5.16 -18.86 11.95
N GLY A 89 4.55 -17.76 11.52
CA GLY A 89 3.82 -16.84 12.39
C GLY A 89 4.35 -15.40 12.35
N ILE A 90 4.10 -14.66 13.44
CA ILE A 90 4.64 -13.31 13.64
C ILE A 90 6.14 -13.42 13.98
N LEU A 91 6.96 -12.68 13.23
CA LEU A 91 8.42 -12.69 13.39
C LEU A 91 8.87 -11.76 14.54
N PRO A 92 10.01 -12.02 15.18
CA PRO A 92 10.54 -11.14 16.23
C PRO A 92 10.78 -9.69 15.81
N VAL A 93 11.01 -9.44 14.51
CA VAL A 93 11.15 -8.07 13.96
C VAL A 93 9.88 -7.23 14.11
N CYS A 94 8.72 -7.86 14.28
CA CYS A 94 7.43 -7.19 14.48
C CYS A 94 7.46 -6.20 15.65
N GLU A 95 8.12 -6.55 16.76
CA GLU A 95 8.25 -5.66 17.92
C GLU A 95 8.92 -4.33 17.56
N LYS A 96 9.98 -4.38 16.75
CA LYS A 96 10.66 -3.17 16.27
C LYS A 96 9.76 -2.31 15.38
N HIS A 97 8.93 -2.93 14.54
CA HIS A 97 7.99 -2.21 13.68
C HIS A 97 6.84 -1.58 14.49
N LEU A 98 6.34 -2.26 15.51
CA LEU A 98 5.36 -1.71 16.46
C LEU A 98 5.94 -0.50 17.20
N GLU A 99 7.18 -0.62 17.70
CA GLU A 99 7.88 0.47 18.38
C GLU A 99 8.11 1.67 17.45
N LEU A 100 8.60 1.43 16.22
CA LEU A 100 8.82 2.47 15.22
C LEU A 100 7.53 3.21 14.89
N GLN A 101 6.46 2.49 14.58
CA GLN A 101 5.17 3.08 14.24
C GLN A 101 4.58 3.88 15.41
N SER A 102 4.68 3.37 16.65
CA SER A 102 4.24 4.07 17.85
C SER A 102 5.02 5.38 18.05
N LYS A 103 6.35 5.36 17.92
CA LYS A 103 7.19 6.57 18.01
C LYS A 103 6.82 7.63 16.97
N VAL A 104 6.48 7.20 15.75
CA VAL A 104 6.03 8.13 14.70
C VAL A 104 4.69 8.74 15.08
N ARG A 105 3.71 7.96 15.54
CA ARG A 105 2.41 8.48 16.00
C ARG A 105 2.56 9.47 17.16
N ASP A 106 3.40 9.16 18.13
CA ASP A 106 3.65 10.02 19.30
C ASP A 106 4.25 11.38 18.87
N LYS A 107 5.15 11.35 17.87
CA LYS A 107 5.79 12.57 17.36
C LYS A 107 4.88 13.38 16.43
N TYR A 108 4.03 12.71 15.66
CA TYR A 108 3.16 13.31 14.65
C TYR A 108 1.69 12.90 14.84
N PRO A 109 1.01 13.40 15.88
CA PRO A 109 -0.33 12.93 16.24
C PRO A 109 -1.42 13.23 15.19
N GLU A 110 -1.18 14.23 14.32
CA GLU A 110 -2.12 14.60 13.24
C GLU A 110 -1.88 13.83 11.94
N LEU A 111 -0.76 13.11 11.83
CA LEU A 111 -0.42 12.31 10.66
C LEU A 111 -1.22 11.01 10.68
N ALA A 112 -1.99 10.76 9.63
CA ALA A 112 -2.64 9.45 9.50
C ALA A 112 -1.60 8.36 9.19
N VAL A 113 -1.75 7.21 9.83
CA VAL A 113 -0.87 6.06 9.65
C VAL A 113 -1.62 4.92 8.95
N MET A 114 -1.09 4.49 7.82
CA MET A 114 -1.53 3.29 7.11
C MET A 114 -0.53 2.16 7.34
N ARG A 115 -1.03 0.96 7.63
CA ARG A 115 -0.22 -0.23 7.83
C ARG A 115 -0.54 -1.29 6.78
N ALA A 116 0.46 -1.75 6.03
CA ALA A 116 0.31 -2.94 5.20
C ALA A 116 0.18 -4.18 6.07
N ILE A 117 -0.90 -4.93 5.89
CA ILE A 117 -1.10 -6.26 6.49
C ILE A 117 -0.87 -7.29 5.39
N PRO A 118 0.13 -8.17 5.55
CA PRO A 118 0.42 -9.20 4.58
C PRO A 118 -0.72 -10.20 4.45
N VAL A 119 -1.20 -10.43 3.24
CA VAL A 119 -2.15 -11.50 2.91
C VAL A 119 -1.48 -12.39 1.87
N ALA A 120 -1.50 -13.71 2.06
CA ALA A 120 -0.92 -14.62 1.08
C ALA A 120 -1.62 -14.50 -0.27
N GLN A 121 -0.96 -14.93 -1.34
CA GLN A 121 -1.59 -15.03 -2.66
C GLN A 121 -2.79 -15.97 -2.64
N ALA A 122 -3.69 -15.82 -3.61
CA ALA A 122 -4.95 -16.58 -3.73
C ALA A 122 -4.77 -18.09 -3.50
N GLY A 123 -5.63 -18.67 -2.66
CA GLY A 123 -5.60 -20.08 -2.26
C GLY A 123 -4.59 -20.44 -1.19
N LYS A 124 -3.80 -19.48 -0.68
CA LYS A 124 -2.80 -19.70 0.35
C LYS A 124 -3.02 -18.90 1.65
N GLY A 125 -4.19 -18.31 1.83
CA GLY A 125 -4.49 -17.43 2.98
C GLY A 125 -4.15 -18.01 4.35
N ARG A 126 -4.35 -19.31 4.54
CA ARG A 126 -4.05 -20.04 5.80
C ARG A 126 -2.57 -20.05 6.20
N PHE A 127 -1.67 -19.69 5.29
CA PHE A 127 -0.22 -19.74 5.54
C PHE A 127 0.34 -18.47 6.16
N LEU A 128 -0.46 -17.40 6.30
CA LEU A 128 -0.03 -16.19 6.98
C LEU A 128 -0.99 -15.83 8.12
N PRO A 129 -0.47 -15.30 9.23
CA PRO A 129 -1.27 -14.88 10.39
C PRO A 129 -1.88 -13.49 10.20
N SER A 130 -2.52 -13.21 9.05
CA SER A 130 -3.00 -11.87 8.67
C SER A 130 -3.97 -11.27 9.69
N LEU A 131 -4.84 -12.08 10.29
CA LEU A 131 -5.78 -11.63 11.34
C LEU A 131 -5.08 -11.26 12.66
N GLU A 132 -4.06 -12.01 13.04
CA GLU A 132 -3.24 -11.72 14.21
C GLU A 132 -2.41 -10.45 13.97
N ALA A 133 -1.80 -10.34 12.79
CA ALA A 133 -1.08 -9.16 12.35
C ALA A 133 -1.95 -7.90 12.41
N ALA A 134 -3.17 -7.95 11.90
CA ALA A 134 -4.11 -6.85 11.97
C ALA A 134 -4.41 -6.44 13.42
N LYS A 135 -4.69 -7.40 14.31
CA LYS A 135 -4.97 -7.10 15.72
C LYS A 135 -3.82 -6.41 16.45
N LEU A 136 -2.57 -6.74 16.12
CA LEU A 136 -1.39 -6.12 16.73
C LEU A 136 -1.25 -4.65 16.34
N PHE A 137 -1.49 -4.32 15.07
CA PHE A 137 -1.28 -2.96 14.55
C PHE A 137 -2.53 -2.06 14.61
N GLU A 138 -3.73 -2.61 14.80
CA GLU A 138 -4.96 -1.82 14.81
C GLU A 138 -4.95 -0.64 15.81
N PRO A 139 -4.43 -0.79 17.05
CA PRO A 139 -4.43 0.32 18.01
C PRO A 139 -3.58 1.52 17.62
N ILE A 140 -2.63 1.32 16.70
CA ILE A 140 -1.66 2.34 16.28
C ILE A 140 -1.76 2.68 14.79
N SER A 141 -2.85 2.29 14.11
CA SER A 141 -3.10 2.56 12.70
C SER A 141 -4.44 3.26 12.49
N ASP A 142 -4.53 4.06 11.44
CA ASP A 142 -5.77 4.71 11.00
C ASP A 142 -6.38 4.02 9.77
N TYR A 143 -5.53 3.31 9.01
CA TYR A 143 -5.92 2.49 7.85
C TYR A 143 -5.13 1.20 7.83
N PHE A 144 -5.75 0.15 7.29
CA PHE A 144 -5.03 -1.02 6.80
C PHE A 144 -5.00 -1.05 5.29
N LEU A 145 -3.87 -1.46 4.72
CA LEU A 145 -3.75 -1.90 3.34
C LEU A 145 -3.48 -3.40 3.32
N LEU A 146 -4.37 -4.20 2.73
CA LEU A 146 -4.15 -5.63 2.57
C LEU A 146 -3.41 -5.88 1.27
N ASP A 147 -2.14 -6.27 1.33
CA ASP A 147 -1.34 -6.49 0.12
C ASP A 147 -0.78 -7.90 0.06
N THR A 148 -0.49 -8.34 -1.18
CA THR A 148 -0.08 -9.73 -1.43
C THR A 148 1.35 -9.97 -0.99
N CYS A 149 1.52 -10.95 -0.12
CA CYS A 149 2.80 -11.52 0.26
C CYS A 149 2.93 -12.92 -0.36
N ILE A 150 4.02 -13.15 -1.08
CA ILE A 150 4.27 -14.45 -1.72
C ILE A 150 4.74 -15.47 -0.67
N VAL A 151 3.99 -16.56 -0.55
CA VAL A 151 4.36 -17.71 0.28
C VAL A 151 4.77 -18.86 -0.64
N ALA A 152 6.02 -19.31 -0.52
CA ALA A 152 6.52 -20.45 -1.28
C ALA A 152 5.98 -21.78 -0.74
N ASP A 153 5.95 -22.80 -1.59
CA ASP A 153 5.49 -24.15 -1.20
C ASP A 153 6.42 -24.84 -0.19
N ASN A 154 7.68 -24.38 -0.07
CA ASN A 154 8.72 -24.94 0.81
C ASN A 154 9.31 -23.86 1.73
N SER A 155 8.56 -23.27 2.61
CA SER A 155 8.96 -22.50 3.82
C SER A 155 10.26 -21.65 3.82
N LYS A 156 10.94 -21.41 2.70
CA LYS A 156 12.24 -20.69 2.62
C LYS A 156 12.25 -19.42 1.78
N ALA A 157 11.13 -19.00 1.23
CA ALA A 157 11.11 -17.96 0.21
C ALA A 157 10.66 -16.59 0.75
N HIS A 158 11.39 -16.03 1.70
CA HIS A 158 11.12 -14.67 2.17
C HIS A 158 11.89 -13.59 1.42
N ASN A 159 12.96 -13.95 0.72
CA ASN A 159 13.85 -12.99 0.06
C ASN A 159 13.42 -12.62 -1.37
N ASP A 160 12.39 -13.28 -1.91
CA ASP A 160 11.96 -13.09 -3.31
C ASP A 160 10.75 -12.18 -3.48
N GLN A 161 10.42 -11.33 -2.47
CA GLN A 161 9.36 -10.34 -2.63
C GLN A 161 9.79 -9.27 -3.64
N PRO A 162 8.98 -8.96 -4.67
CA PRO A 162 9.35 -7.97 -5.69
C PRO A 162 9.54 -6.55 -5.15
N SER A 163 8.99 -6.24 -3.97
CA SER A 163 9.16 -4.97 -3.26
C SER A 163 10.56 -4.74 -2.70
N GLY A 164 11.39 -5.78 -2.69
CA GLY A 164 12.71 -5.75 -2.06
C GLY A 164 12.74 -6.46 -0.72
N GLU A 165 13.95 -6.66 -0.19
CA GLU A 165 14.16 -7.33 1.10
C GLU A 165 13.48 -6.54 2.23
N GLY A 166 12.63 -7.21 3.01
CA GLY A 166 11.98 -6.65 4.18
C GLY A 166 10.68 -5.88 3.93
N PHE A 167 10.13 -5.87 2.70
CA PHE A 167 8.88 -5.17 2.37
C PHE A 167 7.86 -6.08 1.68
N VAL A 168 6.57 -5.70 1.80
CA VAL A 168 5.42 -6.42 1.22
C VAL A 168 4.93 -5.72 -0.04
N GLY A 169 4.37 -6.46 -0.98
CA GLY A 169 3.66 -5.94 -2.15
C GLY A 169 4.44 -6.01 -3.45
N ILE A 170 3.94 -5.27 -4.46
CA ILE A 170 4.48 -5.18 -5.83
C ILE A 170 4.49 -6.55 -6.54
N THR A 171 3.73 -7.51 -6.07
CA THR A 171 3.69 -8.87 -6.64
C THR A 171 2.88 -8.93 -7.94
N GLY A 172 1.93 -8.02 -8.13
CA GLY A 172 0.97 -8.06 -9.23
C GLY A 172 0.00 -9.25 -9.18
N LEU A 173 0.07 -10.07 -8.13
CA LEU A 173 -0.79 -11.25 -7.90
C LEU A 173 -1.96 -10.90 -6.98
N PRO A 174 -3.16 -11.46 -7.23
CA PRO A 174 -4.29 -11.32 -6.32
C PRO A 174 -3.98 -11.94 -4.94
N SER A 175 -4.37 -11.24 -3.88
CA SER A 175 -4.38 -11.75 -2.53
C SER A 175 -5.49 -12.79 -2.33
N ASP A 176 -5.42 -13.57 -1.25
CA ASP A 176 -6.51 -14.47 -0.85
C ASP A 176 -7.70 -13.66 -0.32
N TRP A 177 -8.73 -13.51 -1.15
CA TRP A 177 -9.89 -12.66 -0.83
C TRP A 177 -10.72 -13.18 0.34
N ALA A 178 -10.74 -14.49 0.59
CA ALA A 178 -11.42 -15.03 1.78
C ALA A 178 -10.75 -14.56 3.08
N THR A 179 -9.41 -14.59 3.11
CA THR A 179 -8.62 -14.04 4.22
C THR A 179 -8.79 -12.53 4.32
N ALA A 180 -8.71 -11.81 3.19
CA ALA A 180 -8.91 -10.36 3.15
C ALA A 180 -10.29 -9.96 3.71
N ARG A 181 -11.36 -10.66 3.29
CA ARG A 181 -12.71 -10.46 3.83
C ARG A 181 -12.77 -10.67 5.35
N SER A 182 -12.08 -11.70 5.85
CA SER A 182 -12.05 -11.98 7.29
C SER A 182 -11.37 -10.84 8.07
N VAL A 183 -10.33 -10.22 7.52
CA VAL A 183 -9.69 -9.04 8.12
C VAL A 183 -10.64 -7.85 8.08
N VAL A 184 -11.30 -7.57 6.96
CA VAL A 184 -12.29 -6.48 6.82
C VAL A 184 -13.40 -6.61 7.86
N GLN A 185 -13.94 -7.82 8.06
CA GLN A 185 -15.04 -8.07 9.00
C GLN A 185 -14.64 -7.88 10.48
N GLN A 186 -13.37 -8.07 10.81
CA GLN A 186 -12.89 -7.97 12.20
C GLN A 186 -12.21 -6.64 12.53
N SER A 187 -11.82 -5.87 11.51
CA SER A 187 -11.19 -4.56 11.69
C SER A 187 -12.20 -3.49 12.12
N ARG A 188 -11.78 -2.62 13.04
CA ARG A 188 -12.51 -1.44 13.47
C ARG A 188 -12.11 -0.17 12.71
N ILE A 189 -11.01 -0.25 11.95
CA ILE A 189 -10.51 0.85 11.12
C ILE A 189 -10.74 0.55 9.63
N PRO A 190 -10.77 1.57 8.78
CA PRO A 190 -10.92 1.40 7.34
C PRO A 190 -9.86 0.48 6.75
N VAL A 191 -10.29 -0.44 5.88
CA VAL A 191 -9.44 -1.40 5.21
C VAL A 191 -9.46 -1.16 3.70
N ILE A 192 -8.30 -0.97 3.11
CA ILE A 192 -8.08 -0.82 1.67
C ILE A 192 -7.55 -2.16 1.14
N LEU A 193 -8.21 -2.71 0.14
CA LEU A 193 -7.76 -3.94 -0.52
C LEU A 193 -6.79 -3.61 -1.64
N ALA A 194 -5.61 -4.20 -1.57
CA ALA A 194 -4.59 -4.20 -2.61
C ALA A 194 -4.31 -5.64 -3.10
N GLY A 195 -3.14 -5.84 -3.71
CA GLY A 195 -2.72 -7.13 -4.23
C GLY A 195 -3.33 -7.45 -5.58
N GLY A 196 -2.62 -7.10 -6.64
CA GLY A 196 -2.94 -7.46 -8.02
C GLY A 196 -4.30 -6.98 -8.55
N LEU A 197 -4.91 -5.98 -7.91
CA LEU A 197 -6.16 -5.40 -8.38
C LEU A 197 -5.94 -4.63 -9.70
N SER A 198 -6.82 -4.90 -10.64
CA SER A 198 -6.77 -4.42 -12.02
C SER A 198 -8.14 -3.92 -12.46
N PRO A 199 -8.25 -3.21 -13.60
CA PRO A 199 -9.56 -2.87 -14.16
C PRO A 199 -10.51 -4.07 -14.33
N THR A 200 -9.95 -5.26 -14.58
CA THR A 200 -10.76 -6.44 -14.92
C THR A 200 -11.23 -7.25 -13.71
N ASN A 201 -10.65 -7.06 -12.52
CA ASN A 201 -11.02 -7.85 -11.33
C ASN A 201 -11.50 -7.01 -10.15
N VAL A 202 -11.37 -5.68 -10.19
CA VAL A 202 -11.67 -4.81 -9.05
C VAL A 202 -13.13 -4.91 -8.60
N GLN A 203 -14.10 -5.00 -9.50
CA GLN A 203 -15.52 -5.16 -9.17
C GLN A 203 -15.77 -6.47 -8.40
N SER A 204 -15.24 -7.58 -8.91
CA SER A 204 -15.37 -8.87 -8.22
C SER A 204 -14.72 -8.85 -6.84
N ALA A 205 -13.55 -8.21 -6.73
CA ALA A 205 -12.86 -8.06 -5.45
C ALA A 205 -13.68 -7.24 -4.44
N ILE A 206 -14.29 -6.13 -4.88
CA ILE A 206 -15.17 -5.31 -4.03
C ILE A 206 -16.37 -6.12 -3.53
N HIS A 207 -17.07 -6.83 -4.42
CA HIS A 207 -18.24 -7.63 -4.06
C HIS A 207 -17.90 -8.81 -3.13
N GLU A 208 -16.74 -9.41 -3.29
CA GLU A 208 -16.33 -10.54 -2.46
C GLU A 208 -15.77 -10.10 -1.10
N VAL A 209 -14.93 -9.07 -1.07
CA VAL A 209 -14.19 -8.67 0.15
C VAL A 209 -14.94 -7.61 0.97
N LEU A 210 -15.70 -6.74 0.32
CA LEU A 210 -16.42 -5.61 0.92
C LEU A 210 -15.49 -4.62 1.66
N PRO A 211 -14.36 -4.18 1.04
CA PRO A 211 -13.43 -3.26 1.68
C PRO A 211 -13.98 -1.83 1.72
N THR A 212 -13.38 -0.96 2.52
CA THR A 212 -13.65 0.49 2.51
C THR A 212 -13.12 1.16 1.24
N GLY A 213 -12.01 0.66 0.72
CA GLY A 213 -11.35 1.15 -0.49
C GLY A 213 -10.56 0.08 -1.22
N VAL A 214 -10.11 0.44 -2.42
CA VAL A 214 -9.29 -0.43 -3.28
C VAL A 214 -8.05 0.31 -3.77
N ASP A 215 -6.95 -0.42 -3.87
CA ASP A 215 -5.65 0.08 -4.32
C ASP A 215 -5.17 -0.63 -5.58
N SER A 216 -4.51 0.11 -6.45
CA SER A 216 -3.77 -0.47 -7.57
C SER A 216 -2.44 0.24 -7.79
N CYS A 217 -1.40 -0.56 -7.95
CA CYS A 217 -0.06 -0.09 -8.31
C CYS A 217 0.34 -0.67 -9.66
N MET A 218 0.81 -1.91 -9.69
CA MET A 218 1.39 -2.57 -10.87
C MET A 218 0.40 -2.78 -12.02
N GLN A 219 -0.87 -3.00 -11.71
CA GLN A 219 -1.88 -3.34 -12.73
C GLN A 219 -2.43 -2.09 -13.45
N THR A 220 -2.15 -0.90 -12.96
CA THR A 220 -2.41 0.39 -13.63
C THR A 220 -1.19 0.97 -14.34
N ASN A 221 -0.02 0.30 -14.25
CA ASN A 221 1.19 0.73 -14.95
C ASN A 221 1.13 0.41 -16.45
N ALA A 222 1.91 1.17 -17.23
CA ALA A 222 2.21 0.87 -18.63
C ALA A 222 2.88 -0.52 -18.74
N ARG A 223 2.82 -1.11 -19.92
CA ARG A 223 3.37 -2.44 -20.19
C ARG A 223 4.49 -2.35 -21.22
N ASP A 224 5.53 -3.15 -21.02
CA ASP A 224 6.59 -3.34 -22.01
C ASP A 224 6.13 -4.27 -23.17
N THR A 225 7.02 -4.52 -24.11
CA THR A 225 6.78 -5.41 -25.27
C THR A 225 6.49 -6.87 -24.90
N ASN A 226 6.86 -7.28 -23.66
CA ASN A 226 6.58 -8.60 -23.10
C ASN A 226 5.35 -8.60 -22.19
N ASN A 227 4.57 -7.52 -22.23
CA ASN A 227 3.38 -7.31 -21.39
C ASN A 227 3.67 -7.27 -19.88
N LYS A 228 4.91 -6.93 -19.48
CA LYS A 228 5.27 -6.73 -18.07
C LYS A 228 5.02 -5.27 -17.65
N PRO A 229 4.53 -5.02 -16.43
CA PRO A 229 4.33 -3.66 -15.95
C PRO A 229 5.67 -2.94 -15.78
N ILE A 230 5.72 -1.69 -16.25
CA ILE A 230 6.88 -0.81 -16.11
C ILE A 230 6.70 -0.01 -14.83
N ARG A 231 7.65 -0.16 -13.88
CA ARG A 231 7.62 0.57 -12.61
C ARG A 231 7.67 2.09 -12.84
N PHE A 232 6.91 2.82 -12.03
CA PHE A 232 6.84 4.29 -12.07
C PHE A 232 6.38 4.88 -13.41
N GLN A 233 5.63 4.14 -14.22
CA GLN A 233 5.02 4.63 -15.45
C GLN A 233 3.56 4.24 -15.49
N LYS A 234 2.67 5.20 -15.20
CA LYS A 234 1.22 4.94 -15.24
C LYS A 234 0.69 4.87 -16.67
N CYS A 235 -0.25 3.99 -16.88
CA CYS A 235 -1.10 3.98 -18.06
C CYS A 235 -2.44 4.66 -17.71
N MET A 236 -2.64 5.88 -18.17
CA MET A 236 -3.80 6.70 -17.79
C MET A 236 -5.13 6.04 -18.16
N GLU A 237 -5.20 5.33 -19.28
CA GLU A 237 -6.39 4.58 -19.69
C GLU A 237 -6.72 3.43 -18.72
N ARG A 238 -5.71 2.65 -18.32
CA ARG A 238 -5.90 1.57 -17.33
C ARG A 238 -6.28 2.12 -15.96
N THR A 239 -5.69 3.25 -15.56
CA THR A 239 -6.04 3.92 -14.31
C THR A 239 -7.48 4.41 -14.32
N ARG A 240 -7.90 5.05 -15.41
CA ARG A 240 -9.29 5.49 -15.59
C ARG A 240 -10.27 4.32 -15.49
N GLN A 241 -10.04 3.26 -16.24
CA GLN A 241 -10.88 2.06 -16.20
C GLN A 241 -10.95 1.44 -14.80
N PHE A 242 -9.83 1.42 -14.08
CA PHE A 242 -9.81 0.92 -12.69
C PHE A 242 -10.71 1.77 -11.79
N VAL A 243 -10.57 3.09 -11.83
CA VAL A 243 -11.35 4.02 -11.00
C VAL A 243 -12.85 3.93 -11.35
N GLU A 244 -13.20 3.94 -12.63
CA GLU A 244 -14.59 3.81 -13.09
C GLU A 244 -15.22 2.49 -12.64
N ASN A 245 -14.51 1.38 -12.82
CA ASN A 245 -14.99 0.06 -12.40
C ASN A 245 -15.10 -0.06 -10.88
N ALA A 246 -14.19 0.52 -10.11
CA ALA A 246 -14.28 0.54 -8.65
C ALA A 246 -15.50 1.34 -8.15
N ARG A 247 -15.88 2.41 -8.84
CA ARG A 247 -17.03 3.25 -8.47
C ARG A 247 -18.38 2.68 -8.87
N SER A 248 -18.39 1.83 -9.88
CA SER A 248 -19.62 1.20 -10.37
C SER A 248 -19.94 -0.15 -9.71
N ALA A 249 -19.10 -0.61 -8.78
CA ALA A 249 -19.30 -1.81 -7.96
C ALA A 249 -20.17 -1.49 -6.68
#